data_f3b06e8f4f9701606573b206180c0688
#
_entry.id   f3b06e8f4f9701606573b206180c0688
#
_cell.length_a   1.000
_cell.length_b   1.000
_cell.length_c   1.000
_cell.angle_alpha   90.00
_cell.angle_beta   90.00
_cell.angle_gamma   90.00
#
_symmetry.space_group_name_H-M   'P 1'
#
loop_
_entity.id
_entity.type
_entity.pdbx_description
1 polymer ?
#
loop_
_entity_poly.entity_id
_entity_poly.type
_entity_poly.pdbx_seq_one_letter_code
_entity_poly.pdbx_strand_id
1 'polypeptide(L)'
;QKHTQFPGPGRTETNVVGVRVMPVFAVKSGAFFAMTVGVLGLMGGLFQINPIWELGPYKPSQVSAGSQPDFYMMWTEGLARIFPPWELYPFGHTIPAVVWVALTMGLIFVLLIAYPFLEKRFTGDDAHHNLLQRPRDVPVRTAIGAMAIAFYMVLTLSAMNDVIALKFHISLNATTWIGRIGM
;
A
#
# COMPACT_ATOMS: atom_id res chain seq x y z
N GLN A 1 -5.99 -23.80 -27.35
CA GLN A 1 -6.05 -22.63 -26.47
C GLN A 1 -5.55 -22.99 -25.07
N LYS A 2 -4.76 -22.13 -24.46
CA LYS A 2 -4.21 -22.32 -23.12
C LYS A 2 -4.85 -21.31 -22.16
N HIS A 3 -5.23 -21.77 -20.98
CA HIS A 3 -5.95 -20.93 -20.01
C HIS A 3 -5.06 -20.33 -18.91
N THR A 4 -3.80 -20.69 -18.85
CA THR A 4 -2.86 -20.12 -17.86
C THR A 4 -1.98 -19.05 -18.47
N GLN A 5 -1.78 -17.97 -17.74
CA GLN A 5 -0.90 -16.85 -18.14
C GLN A 5 0.59 -17.11 -17.83
N PHE A 6 0.92 -18.21 -17.12
CA PHE A 6 2.32 -18.53 -16.84
C PHE A 6 3.05 -19.00 -18.10
N PRO A 7 4.25 -18.45 -18.39
CA PRO A 7 5.06 -18.89 -19.51
C PRO A 7 5.43 -20.37 -19.39
N GLY A 8 5.45 -21.09 -20.51
CA GLY A 8 5.80 -22.50 -20.53
C GLY A 8 5.78 -23.07 -21.95
N PRO A 9 6.17 -24.35 -22.11
CA PRO A 9 6.26 -24.98 -23.43
C PRO A 9 4.95 -24.87 -24.22
N GLY A 10 5.04 -24.45 -25.48
CA GLY A 10 3.92 -24.32 -26.39
C GLY A 10 2.91 -23.22 -26.03
N ARG A 11 3.27 -22.26 -25.19
CA ARG A 11 2.47 -21.09 -24.87
C ARG A 11 3.05 -19.85 -25.55
N THR A 12 2.18 -19.13 -26.25
CA THR A 12 2.51 -17.89 -26.95
C THR A 12 1.49 -16.81 -26.58
N GLU A 13 1.81 -15.57 -26.84
CA GLU A 13 0.91 -14.43 -26.63
C GLU A 13 -0.44 -14.60 -27.36
N THR A 14 -0.46 -15.32 -28.48
CA THR A 14 -1.64 -15.51 -29.31
C THR A 14 -2.49 -16.71 -28.93
N ASN A 15 -1.93 -17.73 -28.25
CA ASN A 15 -2.67 -18.95 -27.91
C ASN A 15 -3.15 -19.03 -26.45
N VAL A 16 -2.79 -18.04 -25.63
CA VAL A 16 -3.28 -17.87 -24.25
C VAL A 16 -4.45 -16.90 -24.26
N VAL A 17 -5.64 -17.40 -23.98
CA VAL A 17 -6.89 -16.62 -24.06
C VAL A 17 -7.62 -16.49 -22.72
N GLY A 18 -7.07 -17.08 -21.65
CA GLY A 18 -7.73 -17.09 -20.35
C GLY A 18 -8.99 -17.94 -20.31
N VAL A 19 -9.81 -17.74 -19.29
CA VAL A 19 -11.09 -18.43 -19.10
C VAL A 19 -12.25 -17.50 -19.50
N ARG A 20 -13.40 -18.09 -19.84
CA ARG A 20 -14.61 -17.29 -20.12
C ARG A 20 -15.02 -16.48 -18.87
N VAL A 21 -15.35 -15.21 -19.08
CA VAL A 21 -15.79 -14.33 -17.99
C VAL A 21 -17.04 -14.93 -17.33
N MET A 22 -18.05 -15.27 -18.12
CA MET A 22 -19.27 -15.91 -17.64
C MET A 22 -19.38 -17.35 -18.14
N PRO A 23 -19.74 -18.31 -17.30
CA PRO A 23 -19.89 -18.21 -15.83
C PRO A 23 -18.58 -18.42 -15.06
N VAL A 24 -17.52 -18.92 -15.70
CA VAL A 24 -16.36 -19.53 -15.03
C VAL A 24 -15.58 -18.54 -14.18
N PHE A 25 -15.18 -17.40 -14.77
CA PHE A 25 -14.42 -16.38 -14.04
C PHE A 25 -15.29 -15.72 -12.96
N ALA A 26 -16.52 -15.34 -13.30
CA ALA A 26 -17.44 -14.68 -12.38
C ALA A 26 -17.73 -15.54 -11.14
N VAL A 27 -18.04 -16.82 -11.33
CA VAL A 27 -18.32 -17.75 -10.22
C VAL A 27 -17.08 -17.98 -9.36
N LYS A 28 -15.92 -18.23 -9.97
CA LYS A 28 -14.66 -18.41 -9.21
C LYS A 28 -14.28 -17.17 -8.43
N SER A 29 -14.29 -16.01 -9.08
CA SER A 29 -13.93 -14.72 -8.42
C SER A 29 -14.93 -14.38 -7.32
N GLY A 30 -16.23 -14.57 -7.55
CA GLY A 30 -17.27 -14.37 -6.55
C GLY A 30 -17.12 -15.29 -5.34
N ALA A 31 -16.80 -16.57 -5.57
CA ALA A 31 -16.55 -17.53 -4.49
C ALA A 31 -15.31 -17.14 -3.65
N PHE A 32 -14.18 -16.79 -4.30
CA PHE A 32 -12.99 -16.32 -3.59
C PHE A 32 -13.24 -15.02 -2.84
N PHE A 33 -13.96 -14.08 -3.43
CA PHE A 33 -14.35 -12.84 -2.78
C PHE A 33 -15.19 -13.12 -1.51
N ALA A 34 -16.23 -13.93 -1.62
CA ALA A 34 -17.08 -14.28 -0.49
C ALA A 34 -16.29 -15.00 0.62
N MET A 35 -15.39 -15.91 0.26
CA MET A 35 -14.50 -16.58 1.20
C MET A 35 -13.57 -15.60 1.90
N THR A 36 -12.95 -14.68 1.15
CA THR A 36 -12.05 -13.66 1.71
C THR A 36 -12.81 -12.74 2.67
N VAL A 37 -14.00 -12.27 2.29
CA VAL A 37 -14.84 -11.44 3.17
C VAL A 37 -15.22 -12.19 4.43
N GLY A 38 -15.59 -13.48 4.31
CA GLY A 38 -15.90 -14.32 5.47
C GLY A 38 -14.71 -14.49 6.42
N VAL A 39 -13.53 -14.79 5.90
CA VAL A 39 -12.30 -14.91 6.71
C VAL A 39 -11.94 -13.60 7.37
N LEU A 40 -11.94 -12.49 6.61
CA LEU A 40 -11.62 -11.17 7.18
C LEU A 40 -12.66 -10.73 8.23
N GLY A 41 -13.94 -11.04 8.01
CA GLY A 41 -14.99 -10.78 9.01
C GLY A 41 -14.79 -11.57 10.29
N LEU A 42 -14.44 -12.85 10.19
CA LEU A 42 -14.10 -13.68 11.35
C LEU A 42 -12.85 -13.16 12.07
N MET A 43 -11.80 -12.81 11.33
CA MET A 43 -10.59 -12.24 11.90
C MET A 43 -10.86 -10.90 12.59
N GLY A 44 -11.62 -10.01 11.96
CA GLY A 44 -11.99 -8.72 12.55
C GLY A 44 -12.85 -8.86 13.82
N GLY A 45 -13.67 -9.88 13.89
CA GLY A 45 -14.46 -10.17 15.09
C GLY A 45 -13.67 -10.83 16.22
N LEU A 46 -12.72 -11.72 15.88
CA LEU A 46 -11.96 -12.50 16.86
C LEU A 46 -10.64 -11.82 17.28
N PHE A 47 -10.00 -11.09 16.35
CA PHE A 47 -8.69 -10.45 16.56
C PHE A 47 -8.81 -8.94 16.38
N GLN A 48 -9.52 -8.29 17.27
CA GLN A 48 -9.68 -6.84 17.21
C GLN A 48 -8.36 -6.13 17.52
N ILE A 49 -8.01 -5.15 16.70
CA ILE A 49 -6.74 -4.40 16.83
C ILE A 49 -6.80 -3.41 18.00
N ASN A 50 -7.96 -2.76 18.17
CA ASN A 50 -8.16 -1.74 19.21
C ASN A 50 -9.41 -2.08 20.07
N PRO A 51 -9.41 -3.18 20.82
CA PRO A 51 -10.58 -3.55 21.60
C PRO A 51 -10.80 -2.58 22.78
N ILE A 52 -12.02 -2.14 22.96
CA ILE A 52 -12.37 -1.18 24.00
C ILE A 52 -12.11 -1.72 25.43
N TRP A 53 -12.22 -3.03 25.61
CA TRP A 53 -11.94 -3.69 26.91
C TRP A 53 -10.45 -3.71 27.26
N GLU A 54 -9.55 -3.58 26.28
CA GLU A 54 -8.11 -3.48 26.50
C GLU A 54 -7.67 -2.02 26.64
N LEU A 55 -8.14 -1.15 25.75
CA LEU A 55 -7.78 0.26 25.74
C LEU A 55 -8.55 1.09 26.76
N GLY A 56 -9.75 0.62 27.15
CA GLY A 56 -10.65 1.34 28.06
C GLY A 56 -11.26 2.60 27.45
N PRO A 57 -11.95 3.42 28.26
CA PRO A 57 -12.54 4.66 27.81
C PRO A 57 -11.47 5.71 27.49
N TYR A 58 -11.77 6.59 26.55
CA TYR A 58 -10.90 7.70 26.18
C TYR A 58 -10.57 8.60 27.38
N LYS A 59 -9.30 8.87 27.59
CA LYS A 59 -8.78 9.76 28.63
C LYS A 59 -8.09 10.95 28.00
N PRO A 60 -8.66 12.17 28.07
CA PRO A 60 -8.08 13.37 27.43
C PRO A 60 -6.68 13.72 27.90
N SER A 61 -6.29 13.28 29.09
CA SER A 61 -4.96 13.54 29.69
C SER A 61 -3.85 12.62 29.14
N GLN A 62 -4.20 11.58 28.36
CA GLN A 62 -3.19 10.73 27.76
C GLN A 62 -2.67 11.33 26.45
N VAL A 63 -1.35 11.38 26.31
CA VAL A 63 -0.67 11.88 25.08
C VAL A 63 -0.93 10.94 23.90
N SER A 64 -1.03 9.64 24.15
CA SER A 64 -1.35 8.62 23.14
C SER A 64 -2.34 7.62 23.73
N ALA A 65 -3.37 7.28 22.95
CA ALA A 65 -4.33 6.24 23.32
C ALA A 65 -3.76 4.83 23.17
N GLY A 66 -2.58 4.67 22.56
CA GLY A 66 -1.98 3.37 22.21
C GLY A 66 -2.69 2.65 21.07
N SER A 67 -3.77 3.23 20.55
CA SER A 67 -4.48 2.67 19.40
C SER A 67 -3.66 2.81 18.12
N GLN A 68 -3.72 1.78 17.28
CA GLN A 68 -3.04 1.77 15.97
C GLN A 68 -4.08 1.72 14.84
N PRO A 69 -3.80 2.34 13.69
CA PRO A 69 -4.66 2.20 12.53
C PRO A 69 -4.63 0.77 11.99
N ASP A 70 -5.65 0.39 11.23
CA ASP A 70 -5.65 -0.88 10.50
C ASP A 70 -4.45 -0.96 9.55
N PHE A 71 -3.91 -2.17 9.36
CA PHE A 71 -2.66 -2.38 8.60
C PHE A 71 -2.68 -1.77 7.19
N TYR A 72 -3.84 -1.76 6.53
CA TYR A 72 -3.98 -1.17 5.19
C TYR A 72 -3.98 0.38 5.20
N MET A 73 -4.18 1.00 6.37
CA MET A 73 -4.10 2.45 6.56
C MET A 73 -2.75 2.90 7.15
N MET A 74 -1.93 1.97 7.64
CA MET A 74 -0.67 2.30 8.32
C MET A 74 0.26 3.16 7.47
N TRP A 75 0.32 2.93 6.17
CA TRP A 75 1.18 3.75 5.31
C TRP A 75 0.82 5.23 5.29
N THR A 76 -0.48 5.57 5.37
CA THR A 76 -0.94 6.97 5.43
C THR A 76 -0.59 7.61 6.75
N GLU A 77 -0.75 6.88 7.84
CA GLU A 77 -0.35 7.28 9.18
C GLU A 77 1.17 7.47 9.25
N GLY A 78 1.93 6.51 8.72
CA GLY A 78 3.39 6.59 8.65
C GLY A 78 3.86 7.80 7.87
N LEU A 79 3.24 8.10 6.72
CA LEU A 79 3.53 9.30 5.97
C LEU A 79 3.29 10.57 6.81
N ALA A 80 2.15 10.63 7.50
CA ALA A 80 1.82 11.78 8.35
C ALA A 80 2.83 11.96 9.51
N ARG A 81 3.29 10.86 10.12
CA ARG A 81 4.23 10.89 11.26
C ARG A 81 5.65 11.31 10.87
N ILE A 82 6.11 10.95 9.67
CA ILE A 82 7.47 11.30 9.23
C ILE A 82 7.52 12.56 8.37
N PHE A 83 6.36 13.05 7.89
CA PHE A 83 6.32 14.24 7.08
C PHE A 83 6.88 15.45 7.87
N PRO A 84 7.70 16.32 7.23
CA PRO A 84 8.18 17.52 7.89
C PRO A 84 7.02 18.47 8.23
N PRO A 85 7.08 19.20 9.34
CA PRO A 85 6.03 20.13 9.76
C PRO A 85 6.10 21.44 8.95
N TRP A 86 5.94 21.33 7.64
CA TRP A 86 5.97 22.49 6.75
C TRP A 86 4.64 23.23 6.81
N GLU A 87 4.70 24.45 7.30
CA GLU A 87 3.58 25.37 7.29
C GLU A 87 3.90 26.56 6.40
N LEU A 88 2.96 26.98 5.58
CA LEU A 88 3.07 28.17 4.76
C LEU A 88 2.01 29.20 5.17
N TYR A 89 2.37 30.46 5.08
CA TYR A 89 1.51 31.57 5.49
C TYR A 89 1.24 32.55 4.34
N PRO A 90 0.69 32.11 3.18
CA PRO A 90 0.41 33.02 2.09
C PRO A 90 -0.78 33.91 2.40
N PHE A 91 -0.64 35.20 2.14
CA PHE A 91 -1.71 36.19 2.27
C PHE A 91 -2.48 36.18 3.61
N GLY A 92 -1.79 35.85 4.71
CA GLY A 92 -2.39 35.79 6.04
C GLY A 92 -3.21 34.53 6.34
N HIS A 93 -3.19 33.54 5.45
CA HIS A 93 -3.80 32.23 5.67
C HIS A 93 -2.75 31.17 5.97
N THR A 94 -3.02 30.29 6.94
CA THR A 94 -2.12 29.18 7.28
C THR A 94 -2.47 27.96 6.44
N ILE A 95 -1.49 27.44 5.70
CA ILE A 95 -1.59 26.12 5.06
C ILE A 95 -0.86 25.13 5.98
N PRO A 96 -1.58 24.30 6.74
CA PRO A 96 -0.97 23.39 7.70
C PRO A 96 -0.28 22.20 7.01
N ALA A 97 0.66 21.56 7.71
CA ALA A 97 1.42 20.41 7.21
C ALA A 97 0.54 19.26 6.69
N VAL A 98 -0.65 19.05 7.26
CA VAL A 98 -1.59 18.01 6.85
C VAL A 98 -2.02 18.14 5.38
N VAL A 99 -2.05 19.35 4.82
CA VAL A 99 -2.39 19.58 3.41
C VAL A 99 -1.32 18.94 2.51
N TRP A 100 -0.05 19.07 2.85
CA TRP A 100 1.05 18.48 2.10
C TRP A 100 1.03 16.94 2.17
N VAL A 101 0.70 16.40 3.33
CA VAL A 101 0.48 14.95 3.51
C VAL A 101 -0.63 14.47 2.58
N ALA A 102 -1.78 15.15 2.57
CA ALA A 102 -2.91 14.82 1.71
C ALA A 102 -2.56 14.93 0.21
N LEU A 103 -1.84 15.98 -0.19
CA LEU A 103 -1.37 16.14 -1.56
C LEU A 103 -0.39 15.03 -1.97
N THR A 104 0.51 14.63 -1.07
CA THR A 104 1.45 13.52 -1.33
C THR A 104 0.71 12.20 -1.50
N MET A 105 -0.30 11.92 -0.66
CA MET A 105 -1.17 10.75 -0.84
C MET A 105 -1.90 10.78 -2.18
N GLY A 106 -2.47 11.93 -2.54
CA GLY A 106 -3.13 12.13 -3.83
C GLY A 106 -2.17 11.90 -5.00
N LEU A 107 -0.94 12.40 -4.91
CA LEU A 107 0.10 12.20 -5.93
C LEU A 107 0.45 10.72 -6.12
N ILE A 108 0.55 9.95 -5.03
CA ILE A 108 0.80 8.49 -5.12
C ILE A 108 -0.30 7.81 -5.95
N PHE A 109 -1.58 8.12 -5.71
CA PHE A 109 -2.68 7.56 -6.50
C PHE A 109 -2.64 8.01 -7.95
N VAL A 110 -2.32 9.29 -8.21
CA VAL A 110 -2.17 9.81 -9.58
C VAL A 110 -1.04 9.07 -10.31
N LEU A 111 0.10 8.85 -9.66
CA LEU A 111 1.21 8.09 -10.24
C LEU A 111 0.85 6.64 -10.53
N LEU A 112 0.11 5.98 -9.64
CA LEU A 112 -0.38 4.61 -9.87
C LEU A 112 -1.30 4.53 -11.07
N ILE A 113 -2.22 5.49 -11.23
CA ILE A 113 -3.13 5.56 -12.39
C ILE A 113 -2.36 5.90 -13.67
N ALA A 114 -1.40 6.81 -13.58
CA ALA A 114 -0.61 7.25 -14.73
C ALA A 114 0.43 6.21 -15.19
N TYR A 115 0.83 5.28 -14.31
CA TYR A 115 1.92 4.34 -14.58
C TYR A 115 1.81 3.59 -15.91
N PRO A 116 0.67 2.97 -16.29
CA PRO A 116 0.55 2.26 -17.56
C PRO A 116 0.77 3.18 -18.77
N PHE A 117 0.30 4.41 -18.70
CA PHE A 117 0.44 5.39 -19.77
C PHE A 117 1.88 5.90 -19.88
N LEU A 118 2.53 6.12 -18.76
CA LEU A 118 3.94 6.51 -18.69
C LEU A 118 4.83 5.38 -19.23
N GLU A 119 4.59 4.15 -18.78
CA GLU A 119 5.35 2.99 -19.24
C GLU A 119 5.25 2.83 -20.77
N LYS A 120 4.04 2.87 -21.33
CA LYS A 120 3.83 2.84 -22.78
C LYS A 120 4.60 3.95 -23.48
N ARG A 121 4.58 5.16 -22.94
CA ARG A 121 5.29 6.30 -23.56
C ARG A 121 6.81 6.14 -23.54
N PHE A 122 7.38 5.57 -22.47
CA PHE A 122 8.83 5.41 -22.33
C PHE A 122 9.35 4.16 -23.05
N THR A 123 8.59 3.08 -23.07
CA THR A 123 9.00 1.83 -23.72
C THR A 123 8.60 1.76 -25.19
N GLY A 124 7.57 2.50 -25.61
CA GLY A 124 6.99 2.39 -26.94
C GLY A 124 6.27 1.07 -27.19
N ASP A 125 6.03 0.27 -26.15
CA ASP A 125 5.44 -1.06 -26.25
C ASP A 125 3.92 -0.96 -26.34
N ASP A 126 3.37 -1.31 -27.51
CA ASP A 126 1.94 -1.38 -27.79
C ASP A 126 1.43 -2.84 -27.91
N ALA A 127 2.29 -3.82 -27.65
CA ALA A 127 1.94 -5.22 -27.82
C ALA A 127 0.99 -5.69 -26.72
N HIS A 128 0.12 -6.66 -27.08
CA HIS A 128 -0.70 -7.37 -26.09
C HIS A 128 0.15 -8.43 -25.38
N HIS A 129 0.27 -8.31 -24.06
CA HIS A 129 0.97 -9.27 -23.21
C HIS A 129 -0.02 -10.16 -22.48
N ASN A 130 -0.34 -11.31 -23.06
CA ASN A 130 -1.23 -12.31 -22.45
C ASN A 130 -0.47 -13.27 -21.52
N LEU A 131 0.84 -13.33 -21.64
CA LEU A 131 1.71 -14.10 -20.76
C LEU A 131 2.31 -13.22 -19.67
N LEU A 132 2.38 -13.75 -18.46
CA LEU A 132 3.10 -13.08 -17.36
C LEU A 132 4.60 -13.03 -17.68
N GLN A 133 5.15 -11.85 -17.68
CA GLN A 133 6.58 -11.63 -17.87
C GLN A 133 7.37 -12.03 -16.62
N ARG A 134 8.51 -12.64 -16.80
CA ARG A 134 9.39 -12.98 -15.68
C ARG A 134 10.15 -11.74 -15.20
N PRO A 135 10.43 -11.59 -13.89
CA PRO A 135 11.17 -10.45 -13.36
C PRO A 135 12.49 -10.16 -14.07
N ARG A 136 13.22 -11.21 -14.46
CA ARG A 136 14.50 -11.10 -15.17
C ARG A 136 14.37 -10.56 -16.60
N ASP A 137 13.22 -10.74 -17.23
CA ASP A 137 12.97 -10.33 -18.61
C ASP A 137 12.55 -8.85 -18.68
N VAL A 138 12.08 -8.29 -17.55
CA VAL A 138 11.64 -6.89 -17.39
C VAL A 138 12.23 -6.26 -16.13
N PRO A 139 13.56 -6.09 -16.06
CA PRO A 139 14.26 -5.70 -14.83
C PRO A 139 13.85 -4.31 -14.33
N VAL A 140 13.61 -3.36 -15.22
CA VAL A 140 13.22 -1.99 -14.85
C VAL A 140 11.83 -1.98 -14.18
N ARG A 141 10.84 -2.66 -14.77
CA ARG A 141 9.50 -2.79 -14.19
C ARG A 141 9.56 -3.49 -12.83
N THR A 142 10.37 -4.54 -12.73
CA THR A 142 10.58 -5.27 -11.47
C THR A 142 11.23 -4.39 -10.40
N ALA A 143 12.23 -3.59 -10.78
CA ALA A 143 12.88 -2.66 -9.87
C ALA A 143 11.93 -1.58 -9.36
N ILE A 144 11.11 -0.98 -10.24
CA ILE A 144 10.07 0.00 -9.85
C ILE A 144 9.08 -0.64 -8.88
N GLY A 145 8.61 -1.86 -9.16
CA GLY A 145 7.71 -2.57 -8.27
C GLY A 145 8.33 -2.88 -6.90
N ALA A 146 9.58 -3.35 -6.87
CA ALA A 146 10.30 -3.60 -5.64
C ALA A 146 10.52 -2.32 -4.83
N MET A 147 10.89 -1.22 -5.48
CA MET A 147 11.04 0.09 -4.86
C MET A 147 9.71 0.57 -4.25
N ALA A 148 8.60 0.44 -4.97
CA ALA A 148 7.28 0.81 -4.47
C ALA A 148 6.88 -0.01 -3.24
N ILE A 149 7.15 -1.32 -3.23
CA ILE A 149 6.90 -2.18 -2.06
C ILE A 149 7.77 -1.76 -0.88
N ALA A 150 9.07 -1.52 -1.09
CA ALA A 150 9.98 -1.10 -0.03
C ALA A 150 9.55 0.24 0.56
N PHE A 151 9.21 1.22 -0.27
CA PHE A 151 8.67 2.52 0.15
C PHE A 151 7.40 2.36 1.01
N TYR A 152 6.47 1.52 0.57
CA TYR A 152 5.25 1.24 1.30
C TYR A 152 5.52 0.58 2.66
N MET A 153 6.48 -0.35 2.72
CA MET A 153 6.90 -0.98 3.97
C MET A 153 7.53 0.01 4.95
N VAL A 154 8.39 0.92 4.46
CA VAL A 154 8.98 1.96 5.32
C VAL A 154 7.90 2.86 5.91
N LEU A 155 6.91 3.29 5.11
CA LEU A 155 5.79 4.06 5.61
C LEU A 155 4.97 3.28 6.65
N THR A 156 4.66 2.01 6.38
CA THR A 156 3.92 1.15 7.30
C THR A 156 4.66 0.97 8.64
N LEU A 157 5.97 0.75 8.60
CA LEU A 157 6.78 0.64 9.81
C LEU A 157 6.86 1.98 10.57
N SER A 158 6.89 3.10 9.84
CA SER A 158 6.90 4.43 10.43
C SER A 158 5.60 4.77 11.17
N ALA A 159 4.48 4.13 10.83
CA ALA A 159 3.24 4.25 11.58
C ALA A 159 3.34 3.66 12.99
N MET A 160 4.22 2.71 13.19
CA MET A 160 4.45 2.05 14.48
C MET A 160 5.60 2.68 15.27
N ASN A 161 6.06 3.87 14.91
CA ASN A 161 7.25 4.48 15.49
C ASN A 161 7.14 4.70 17.01
N ASP A 162 5.96 5.01 17.55
CA ASP A 162 5.68 5.15 18.98
C ASP A 162 5.74 3.81 19.72
N VAL A 163 5.16 2.76 19.14
CA VAL A 163 5.20 1.40 19.71
C VAL A 163 6.63 0.86 19.69
N ILE A 164 7.35 1.07 18.59
CA ILE A 164 8.76 0.67 18.44
C ILE A 164 9.61 1.44 19.46
N ALA A 165 9.43 2.75 19.55
CA ALA A 165 10.15 3.58 20.50
C ALA A 165 9.96 3.12 21.96
N LEU A 166 8.71 2.83 22.33
CA LEU A 166 8.37 2.35 23.68
C LEU A 166 8.95 0.95 23.95
N LYS A 167 8.77 0.01 23.03
CA LYS A 167 9.17 -1.38 23.21
C LYS A 167 10.69 -1.58 23.24
N PHE A 168 11.41 -0.83 22.43
CA PHE A 168 12.86 -0.94 22.29
C PHE A 168 13.63 0.15 23.06
N HIS A 169 12.93 1.00 23.81
CA HIS A 169 13.52 2.12 24.57
C HIS A 169 14.36 3.07 23.67
N ILE A 170 13.92 3.30 22.45
CA ILE A 170 14.55 4.19 21.48
C ILE A 170 13.80 5.52 21.48
N SER A 171 14.49 6.63 21.26
CA SER A 171 13.80 7.92 21.20
C SER A 171 12.87 8.00 19.98
N LEU A 172 11.68 8.57 20.15
CA LEU A 172 10.71 8.78 19.08
C LEU A 172 11.32 9.58 17.90
N ASN A 173 12.20 10.53 18.22
CA ASN A 173 12.90 11.31 17.21
C ASN A 173 13.84 10.43 16.35
N ALA A 174 14.54 9.48 16.96
CA ALA A 174 15.39 8.54 16.22
C ALA A 174 14.57 7.68 15.25
N THR A 175 13.44 7.11 15.69
CA THR A 175 12.56 6.31 14.83
C THR A 175 11.96 7.14 13.68
N THR A 176 11.62 8.41 13.94
CA THR A 176 11.14 9.34 12.89
C THR A 176 12.22 9.60 11.85
N TRP A 177 13.48 9.83 12.27
CA TRP A 177 14.58 10.05 11.34
C TRP A 177 14.95 8.79 10.55
N ILE A 178 14.88 7.60 11.17
CA ILE A 178 15.05 6.33 10.46
C ILE A 178 14.00 6.20 9.36
N GLY A 179 12.74 6.53 9.63
CA GLY A 179 11.68 6.54 8.61
C GLY A 179 11.95 7.53 7.48
N ARG A 180 12.42 8.75 7.80
CA ARG A 180 12.74 9.80 6.81
C ARG A 180 13.92 9.44 5.90
N ILE A 181 14.94 8.80 6.43
CA ILE A 181 16.12 8.40 5.67
C ILE A 181 15.84 7.13 4.86
N GLY A 182 14.96 6.25 5.34
CA GLY A 182 14.62 4.99 4.69
C GLY A 182 13.69 5.13 3.49
N MET A 183 13.07 6.30 3.29
CA MET A 183 12.28 6.59 2.09
C MET A 183 13.18 6.91 0.89
#